data_36671039ff1c11d3ed0f2342f97a7261
#
_entry.id   36671039ff1c11d3ed0f2342f97a7261
#
_cell.length_a   1.000
_cell.length_b   1.000
_cell.length_c   1.000
_cell.angle_alpha   90.00
_cell.angle_beta   90.00
_cell.angle_gamma   90.00
#
_symmetry.space_group_name_H-M   'P 1'
#
loop_
_entity.id
_entity.type
_entity.pdbx_description
1 polymer ?
#
loop_
_entity_poly.entity_id
_entity_poly.type
_entity_poly.pdbx_seq_one_letter_code
_entity_poly.pdbx_strand_id
1 'polypeptide(L)'
;MQKNSKIVMIIAIIGAIGAFGYFQYVSVTHLHVAIINSKIVERTNDGTLYNMQLEFKNPSLMILNVGKTDFVISVEDQDLGSGILEPSIIPAMGKTVEKTPFLADNAILDKYNKNDNTPSVKLTGTTKYDFLFASINIPFTYYPTQEEAREFIHGT
;
A
#
# COMPACT_ATOMS: atom_id res chain seq x y z
N MET A 1 -4.65 -31.25 41.14
CA MET A 1 -4.51 -31.51 39.70
C MET A 1 -5.37 -30.59 38.82
N GLN A 2 -6.59 -30.28 39.15
CA GLN A 2 -7.45 -29.41 38.29
C GLN A 2 -6.97 -27.96 38.19
N LYS A 3 -6.30 -27.41 39.18
CA LYS A 3 -5.84 -26.01 39.19
C LYS A 3 -4.67 -25.78 38.18
N ASN A 4 -3.79 -26.75 38.06
CA ASN A 4 -2.65 -26.65 37.13
C ASN A 4 -3.07 -26.81 35.66
N SER A 5 -4.09 -27.63 35.40
CA SER A 5 -4.61 -27.80 34.05
C SER A 5 -5.24 -26.50 33.47
N LYS A 6 -5.93 -25.74 34.32
CA LYS A 6 -6.52 -24.43 33.90
C LYS A 6 -5.43 -23.40 33.60
N ILE A 7 -4.35 -23.37 34.40
CA ILE A 7 -3.22 -22.46 34.18
C ILE A 7 -2.50 -22.80 32.87
N VAL A 8 -2.24 -24.07 32.63
CA VAL A 8 -1.60 -24.55 31.40
C VAL A 8 -2.46 -24.19 30.17
N MET A 9 -3.78 -24.36 30.26
CA MET A 9 -4.70 -24.01 29.18
C MET A 9 -4.71 -22.50 28.90
N ILE A 10 -4.69 -21.66 29.93
CA ILE A 10 -4.64 -20.19 29.78
C ILE A 10 -3.31 -19.78 29.11
N ILE A 11 -2.19 -20.33 29.51
CA ILE A 11 -0.89 -20.06 28.92
C ILE A 11 -0.85 -20.50 27.46
N ALA A 12 -1.43 -21.65 27.13
CA ALA A 12 -1.52 -22.13 25.75
C ALA A 12 -2.38 -21.21 24.88
N ILE A 13 -3.50 -20.72 25.40
CA ILE A 13 -4.36 -19.76 24.69
C ILE A 13 -3.64 -18.44 24.45
N ILE A 14 -2.97 -17.89 25.47
CA ILE A 14 -2.19 -16.65 25.35
C ILE A 14 -1.07 -16.83 24.34
N GLY A 15 -0.36 -17.98 24.38
CA GLY A 15 0.68 -18.31 23.42
C GLY A 15 0.16 -18.41 21.98
N ALA A 16 -1.01 -19.03 21.79
CA ALA A 16 -1.65 -19.15 20.49
C ALA A 16 -2.07 -17.77 19.93
N ILE A 17 -2.66 -16.91 20.77
CA ILE A 17 -3.05 -15.54 20.38
C ILE A 17 -1.81 -14.71 20.02
N GLY A 18 -0.73 -14.83 20.82
CA GLY A 18 0.53 -14.13 20.54
C GLY A 18 1.18 -14.60 19.25
N ALA A 19 1.21 -15.90 19.00
CA ALA A 19 1.72 -16.47 17.75
C ALA A 19 0.87 -16.02 16.53
N PHE A 20 -0.44 -16.05 16.63
CA PHE A 20 -1.33 -15.60 15.59
C PHE A 20 -1.12 -14.12 15.26
N GLY A 21 -1.06 -13.25 16.28
CA GLY A 21 -0.77 -11.83 16.11
C GLY A 21 0.59 -11.57 15.46
N TYR A 22 1.63 -12.34 15.85
CA TYR A 22 2.95 -12.26 15.25
C TYR A 22 2.94 -12.67 13.77
N PHE A 23 2.26 -13.76 13.42
CA PHE A 23 2.13 -14.19 12.03
C PHE A 23 1.36 -13.17 11.19
N GLN A 24 0.30 -12.56 11.73
CA GLN A 24 -0.40 -11.47 11.05
C GLN A 24 0.52 -10.28 10.82
N TYR A 25 1.27 -9.86 11.83
CA TYR A 25 2.22 -8.75 11.70
C TYR A 25 3.25 -9.01 10.61
N VAL A 26 3.89 -10.19 10.62
CA VAL A 26 4.87 -10.58 9.59
C VAL A 26 4.22 -10.60 8.20
N SER A 27 3.00 -11.13 8.09
CA SER A 27 2.28 -11.20 6.82
C SER A 27 2.00 -9.81 6.23
N VAL A 28 1.55 -8.89 7.06
CA VAL A 28 1.26 -7.50 6.63
C VAL A 28 2.54 -6.77 6.23
N THR A 29 3.64 -6.98 6.93
CA THR A 29 4.93 -6.35 6.59
C THR A 29 5.54 -6.88 5.30
N HIS A 30 5.12 -8.05 4.83
CA HIS A 30 5.55 -8.65 3.55
C HIS A 30 4.57 -8.36 2.39
N LEU A 31 3.54 -7.57 2.63
CA LEU A 31 2.62 -7.13 1.60
C LEU A 31 3.34 -6.30 0.54
N HIS A 32 3.19 -6.66 -0.73
CA HIS A 32 3.75 -5.92 -1.84
C HIS A 32 2.68 -5.02 -2.48
N VAL A 33 3.07 -3.78 -2.73
CA VAL A 33 2.21 -2.79 -3.38
C VAL A 33 2.89 -2.35 -4.67
N ALA A 34 2.18 -2.36 -5.79
CA ALA A 34 2.71 -1.91 -7.07
C ALA A 34 1.67 -1.07 -7.83
N ILE A 35 2.15 -0.10 -8.58
CA ILE A 35 1.31 0.64 -9.54
C ILE A 35 1.27 -0.17 -10.83
N ILE A 36 0.10 -0.73 -11.18
CA ILE A 36 -0.05 -1.56 -12.38
C ILE A 36 -0.66 -0.82 -13.56
N ASN A 37 -1.33 0.28 -13.30
CA ASN A 37 -1.92 1.13 -14.33
C ASN A 37 -2.13 2.54 -13.81
N SER A 38 -1.91 3.52 -14.67
CA SER A 38 -2.26 4.91 -14.41
C SER A 38 -2.73 5.56 -15.72
N LYS A 39 -3.93 6.08 -15.72
CA LYS A 39 -4.57 6.68 -16.90
C LYS A 39 -4.94 8.11 -16.61
N ILE A 40 -4.53 9.04 -17.46
CA ILE A 40 -4.97 10.42 -17.35
C ILE A 40 -6.45 10.50 -17.71
N VAL A 41 -7.22 11.04 -16.79
CA VAL A 41 -8.67 11.27 -16.97
C VAL A 41 -8.91 12.69 -17.47
N GLU A 42 -8.29 13.66 -16.81
CA GLU A 42 -8.50 15.08 -17.08
C GLU A 42 -7.28 15.88 -16.65
N ARG A 43 -6.99 16.94 -17.38
CA ARG A 43 -5.99 17.93 -17.01
C ARG A 43 -6.66 19.29 -16.83
N THR A 44 -6.53 19.83 -15.63
CA THR A 44 -7.07 21.13 -15.25
C THR A 44 -5.95 22.06 -14.76
N ASN A 45 -6.30 23.32 -14.42
CA ASN A 45 -5.35 24.24 -13.82
C ASN A 45 -4.92 23.80 -12.41
N ASP A 46 -5.77 23.02 -11.72
CA ASP A 46 -5.51 22.53 -10.37
C ASP A 46 -4.58 21.30 -10.34
N GLY A 47 -4.46 20.61 -11.46
CA GLY A 47 -3.62 19.43 -11.57
C GLY A 47 -4.07 18.49 -12.69
N THR A 48 -3.36 17.40 -12.81
CA THR A 48 -3.71 16.29 -13.72
C THR A 48 -4.31 15.16 -12.91
N LEU A 49 -5.55 14.82 -13.22
CA LEU A 49 -6.27 13.73 -12.56
C LEU A 49 -5.96 12.41 -13.26
N TYR A 50 -5.47 11.47 -12.49
CA TYR A 50 -5.23 10.09 -12.90
C TYR A 50 -6.27 9.14 -12.29
N ASN A 51 -6.63 8.12 -13.03
CA ASN A 51 -7.24 6.92 -12.49
C ASN A 51 -6.15 5.88 -12.33
N MET A 52 -5.74 5.62 -11.10
CA MET A 52 -4.67 4.69 -10.77
C MET A 52 -5.20 3.35 -10.35
N GLN A 53 -4.46 2.31 -10.68
CA GLN A 53 -4.69 0.96 -10.19
C GLN A 53 -3.46 0.51 -9.41
N LEU A 54 -3.67 0.19 -8.14
CA LEU A 54 -2.66 -0.35 -7.25
C LEU A 54 -2.95 -1.83 -7.01
N GLU A 55 -1.93 -2.66 -7.18
CA GLU A 55 -2.00 -4.09 -6.91
C GLU A 55 -1.35 -4.37 -5.56
N PHE A 56 -2.09 -5.06 -4.70
CA PHE A 56 -1.59 -5.58 -3.44
C PHE A 56 -1.40 -7.09 -3.56
N LYS A 57 -0.18 -7.55 -3.40
CA LYS A 57 0.17 -8.97 -3.37
C LYS A 57 0.42 -9.43 -1.95
N ASN A 58 -0.29 -10.47 -1.56
CA ASN A 58 -0.13 -11.10 -0.26
C ASN A 58 0.55 -12.46 -0.42
N PRO A 59 1.86 -12.58 -0.12
CA PRO A 59 2.56 -13.85 -0.22
C PRO A 59 2.29 -14.79 0.96
N SER A 60 1.55 -14.35 1.96
CA SER A 60 1.30 -15.13 3.17
C SER A 60 0.10 -16.07 3.02
N LEU A 61 0.02 -17.03 3.94
CA LEU A 61 -1.11 -17.96 4.05
C LEU A 61 -2.32 -17.37 4.77
N MET A 62 -2.26 -16.10 5.16
CA MET A 62 -3.33 -15.44 5.92
C MET A 62 -4.08 -14.46 5.04
N ILE A 63 -5.40 -14.41 5.21
CA ILE A 63 -6.24 -13.36 4.64
C ILE A 63 -5.95 -12.06 5.39
N LEU A 64 -5.67 -10.97 4.68
CA LEU A 64 -5.36 -9.67 5.26
C LEU A 64 -6.53 -8.70 5.06
N ASN A 65 -7.07 -8.21 6.16
CA ASN A 65 -8.04 -7.12 6.19
C ASN A 65 -7.28 -5.80 6.32
N VAL A 66 -7.05 -5.16 5.20
CA VAL A 66 -6.33 -3.88 5.15
C VAL A 66 -7.33 -2.76 5.31
N GLY A 67 -7.08 -1.89 6.27
CA GLY A 67 -7.89 -0.69 6.50
C GLY A 67 -7.56 0.41 5.50
N LYS A 68 -7.97 1.62 5.84
CA LYS A 68 -7.71 2.79 5.01
C LYS A 68 -6.20 3.02 4.83
N THR A 69 -5.78 3.31 3.61
CA THR A 69 -4.38 3.53 3.28
C THR A 69 -4.19 4.94 2.71
N ASP A 70 -3.36 5.73 3.37
CA ASP A 70 -2.91 7.03 2.87
C ASP A 70 -1.60 6.85 2.13
N PHE A 71 -1.46 7.45 0.95
CA PHE A 71 -0.22 7.38 0.20
C PHE A 71 0.15 8.71 -0.45
N VAL A 72 1.44 8.88 -0.69
CA VAL A 72 2.04 10.01 -1.40
C VAL A 72 2.95 9.47 -2.50
N ILE A 73 2.85 10.06 -3.67
CA ILE A 73 3.78 9.80 -4.76
C ILE A 73 4.74 10.99 -4.87
N SER A 74 6.02 10.71 -4.83
CA SER A 74 7.10 11.70 -4.95
C SER A 74 7.92 11.42 -6.21
N VAL A 75 8.34 12.49 -6.87
CA VAL A 75 9.24 12.45 -8.02
C VAL A 75 10.49 13.26 -7.67
N GLU A 76 11.66 12.61 -7.69
CA GLU A 76 12.92 13.24 -7.29
C GLU A 76 12.82 13.94 -5.92
N ASP A 77 12.21 13.24 -4.95
CA ASP A 77 11.96 13.74 -3.58
C ASP A 77 10.99 14.94 -3.46
N GLN A 78 10.30 15.29 -4.53
CA GLN A 78 9.22 16.29 -4.52
C GLN A 78 7.86 15.61 -4.53
N ASP A 79 6.97 16.00 -3.63
CA ASP A 79 5.63 15.43 -3.56
C ASP A 79 4.81 15.81 -4.78
N LEU A 80 4.50 14.82 -5.59
CA LEU A 80 3.68 14.98 -6.80
C LEU A 80 2.19 15.08 -6.45
N GLY A 81 1.77 14.31 -5.46
CA GLY A 81 0.39 14.28 -4.99
C GLY A 81 0.16 13.17 -3.98
N SER A 82 -1.03 13.12 -3.44
CA SER A 82 -1.45 12.14 -2.44
C SER A 82 -2.80 11.53 -2.81
N GLY A 83 -3.09 10.38 -2.22
CA GLY A 83 -4.36 9.70 -2.39
C GLY A 83 -4.71 8.84 -1.19
N ILE A 84 -5.93 8.33 -1.21
CA ILE A 84 -6.46 7.47 -0.17
C ILE A 84 -7.08 6.25 -0.83
N LEU A 85 -6.73 5.07 -0.32
CA LEU A 85 -7.36 3.81 -0.69
C LEU A 85 -8.36 3.40 0.38
N GLU A 86 -9.52 2.96 -0.05
CA GLU A 86 -10.53 2.42 0.85
C GLU A 86 -10.10 1.05 1.40
N PRO A 87 -10.70 0.62 2.54
CA PRO A 87 -10.42 -0.68 3.10
C PRO A 87 -10.65 -1.82 2.11
N SER A 88 -9.77 -2.81 2.15
CA SER A 88 -9.78 -3.94 1.21
C SER A 88 -9.40 -5.24 1.90
N ILE A 89 -9.89 -6.35 1.34
CA ILE A 89 -9.52 -7.70 1.78
C ILE A 89 -8.59 -8.30 0.74
N ILE A 90 -7.42 -8.73 1.19
CA ILE A 90 -6.42 -9.34 0.33
C ILE A 90 -6.36 -10.83 0.65
N PRO A 91 -6.70 -11.70 -0.31
CA PRO A 91 -6.74 -13.15 -0.05
C PRO A 91 -5.35 -13.72 0.24
N ALA A 92 -5.33 -14.83 0.97
CA ALA A 92 -4.10 -15.58 1.22
C ALA A 92 -3.49 -16.05 -0.10
N MET A 93 -2.18 -15.91 -0.25
CA MET A 93 -1.44 -16.26 -1.48
C MET A 93 -2.03 -15.62 -2.74
N GLY A 94 -2.70 -14.50 -2.58
CA GLY A 94 -3.45 -13.84 -3.64
C GLY A 94 -3.12 -12.37 -3.81
N LYS A 95 -3.91 -11.73 -4.62
CA LYS A 95 -3.77 -10.31 -4.93
C LYS A 95 -5.12 -9.61 -5.01
N THR A 96 -5.11 -8.32 -4.78
CA THR A 96 -6.26 -7.45 -4.94
C THR A 96 -5.83 -6.19 -5.69
N VAL A 97 -6.64 -5.73 -6.63
CA VAL A 97 -6.42 -4.48 -7.36
C VAL A 97 -7.42 -3.45 -6.90
N GLU A 98 -6.90 -2.32 -6.42
CA GLU A 98 -7.69 -1.18 -5.99
C GLU A 98 -7.53 -0.03 -6.98
N LYS A 99 -8.65 0.63 -7.28
CA LYS A 99 -8.68 1.83 -8.12
C LYS A 99 -8.83 3.06 -7.25
N THR A 100 -8.05 4.09 -7.55
CA THR A 100 -8.16 5.35 -6.82
C THR A 100 -7.90 6.54 -7.75
N PRO A 101 -8.63 7.64 -7.58
CA PRO A 101 -8.26 8.89 -8.22
C PRO A 101 -7.00 9.46 -7.57
N PHE A 102 -6.15 10.07 -8.38
CA PHE A 102 -4.92 10.70 -7.94
C PHE A 102 -4.73 12.02 -8.66
N LEU A 103 -4.62 13.11 -7.93
CA LEU A 103 -4.39 14.44 -8.48
C LEU A 103 -2.91 14.79 -8.39
N ALA A 104 -2.26 14.92 -9.55
CA ALA A 104 -0.85 15.24 -9.66
C ALA A 104 -0.64 16.73 -9.92
N ASP A 105 0.40 17.31 -9.29
CA ASP A 105 0.81 18.69 -9.50
C ASP A 105 1.36 18.89 -10.93
N ASN A 106 0.75 19.80 -11.68
CA ASN A 106 1.12 20.07 -13.06
C ASN A 106 2.55 20.62 -13.20
N ALA A 107 2.98 21.47 -12.27
CA ALA A 107 4.31 22.07 -12.35
C ALA A 107 5.41 21.02 -12.22
N ILE A 108 5.21 20.04 -11.35
CA ILE A 108 6.13 18.92 -11.15
C ILE A 108 6.09 18.00 -12.37
N LEU A 109 4.91 17.65 -12.88
CA LEU A 109 4.78 16.83 -14.09
C LEU A 109 5.46 17.46 -15.28
N ASP A 110 5.22 18.75 -15.53
CA ASP A 110 5.80 19.48 -16.67
C ASP A 110 7.33 19.59 -16.58
N LYS A 111 7.86 19.72 -15.37
CA LYS A 111 9.29 19.74 -15.11
C LYS A 111 9.99 18.46 -15.59
N TYR A 112 9.37 17.30 -15.33
CA TYR A 112 9.97 16.01 -15.64
C TYR A 112 9.51 15.41 -16.97
N ASN A 113 8.37 15.86 -17.51
CA ASN A 113 7.85 15.38 -18.79
C ASN A 113 8.67 15.87 -19.99
N LYS A 114 9.39 16.97 -19.85
CA LYS A 114 10.23 17.57 -20.91
C LYS A 114 11.61 16.93 -21.05
N ASN A 115 12.00 16.10 -20.10
CA ASN A 115 13.30 15.45 -20.09
C ASN A 115 13.18 14.01 -20.62
N ASP A 116 14.12 13.62 -21.48
CA ASP A 116 14.21 12.24 -21.99
C ASP A 116 14.62 11.24 -20.91
N ASN A 117 15.13 11.74 -19.77
CA ASN A 117 15.52 10.92 -18.64
C ASN A 117 14.30 10.62 -17.75
N THR A 118 14.10 9.35 -17.44
CA THR A 118 13.06 8.92 -16.50
C THR A 118 13.47 9.31 -15.07
N PRO A 119 12.70 10.18 -14.39
CA PRO A 119 12.99 10.53 -13.01
C PRO A 119 12.72 9.38 -12.05
N SER A 120 13.30 9.46 -10.87
CA SER A 120 13.04 8.53 -9.78
C SER A 120 11.66 8.79 -9.18
N VAL A 121 10.82 7.78 -9.17
CA VAL A 121 9.47 7.84 -8.55
C VAL A 121 9.45 6.97 -7.29
N LYS A 122 8.81 7.47 -6.25
CA LYS A 122 8.66 6.78 -4.98
C LYS A 122 7.21 6.87 -4.51
N LEU A 123 6.65 5.73 -4.16
CA LEU A 123 5.34 5.63 -3.51
C LEU A 123 5.56 5.33 -2.03
N THR A 124 5.13 6.23 -1.17
CA THR A 124 5.16 6.03 0.29
C THR A 124 3.77 6.13 0.85
N GLY A 125 3.52 5.40 1.91
CA GLY A 125 2.21 5.46 2.54
C GLY A 125 2.17 4.76 3.88
N THR A 126 0.99 4.80 4.46
CA THR A 126 0.70 4.17 5.73
C THR A 126 -0.63 3.46 5.62
N THR A 127 -0.62 2.18 5.89
CA THR A 127 -1.80 1.33 5.91
C THR A 127 -2.22 1.09 7.35
N LYS A 128 -3.48 1.35 7.66
CA LYS A 128 -4.06 0.97 8.94
C LYS A 128 -4.41 -0.51 8.89
N TYR A 129 -3.97 -1.26 9.88
CA TYR A 129 -4.29 -2.67 10.03
C TYR A 129 -4.84 -2.96 11.40
N ASP A 130 -6.01 -3.61 11.45
CA ASP A 130 -6.68 -3.96 12.69
C ASP A 130 -6.31 -5.38 13.10
N PHE A 131 -5.60 -5.49 14.22
CA PHE A 131 -5.41 -6.76 14.93
C PHE A 131 -6.60 -7.05 15.83
N LEU A 132 -6.59 -8.23 16.42
CA LEU A 132 -7.67 -8.70 17.33
C LEU A 132 -8.06 -7.68 18.41
N PHE A 133 -7.11 -6.90 18.94
CA PHE A 133 -7.34 -5.98 20.05
C PHE A 133 -6.76 -4.57 19.85
N ALA A 134 -6.08 -4.32 18.75
CA ALA A 134 -5.40 -3.06 18.51
C ALA A 134 -5.29 -2.76 17.01
N SER A 135 -5.28 -1.48 16.68
CA SER A 135 -4.95 -1.01 15.33
C SER A 135 -3.51 -0.56 15.29
N ILE A 136 -2.81 -0.90 14.24
CA ILE A 136 -1.46 -0.41 13.97
C ILE A 136 -1.40 0.27 12.60
N ASN A 137 -0.48 1.23 12.49
CA ASN A 137 -0.15 1.86 11.23
C ASN A 137 1.13 1.24 10.69
N ILE A 138 1.05 0.68 9.48
CA ILE A 138 2.19 0.03 8.83
C ILE A 138 2.66 0.93 7.70
N PRO A 139 3.85 1.54 7.82
CA PRO A 139 4.43 2.32 6.75
C PRO A 139 4.95 1.39 5.64
N PHE A 140 4.83 1.83 4.42
CA PHE A 140 5.41 1.14 3.26
C PHE A 140 6.08 2.13 2.32
N THR A 141 7.05 1.62 1.56
CA THR A 141 7.74 2.36 0.50
C THR A 141 7.89 1.44 -0.70
N TYR A 142 7.51 1.92 -1.87
CA TYR A 142 7.65 1.22 -3.13
C TYR A 142 8.38 2.10 -4.14
N TYR A 143 9.35 1.51 -4.81
CA TYR A 143 10.10 2.16 -5.88
C TYR A 143 9.69 1.53 -7.22
N PRO A 144 8.89 2.22 -8.05
CA PRO A 144 8.57 1.74 -9.39
C PRO A 144 9.82 1.51 -10.23
N THR A 145 9.74 0.56 -11.14
CA THR A 145 10.79 0.38 -12.15
C THR A 145 10.84 1.60 -13.08
N GLN A 146 11.93 1.74 -13.83
CA GLN A 146 12.03 2.85 -14.79
C GLN A 146 10.91 2.85 -15.83
N GLU A 147 10.48 1.65 -16.25
CA GLU A 147 9.37 1.51 -17.18
C GLU A 147 8.04 1.94 -16.58
N GLU A 148 7.72 1.47 -15.37
CA GLU A 148 6.51 1.89 -14.63
C GLU A 148 6.51 3.38 -14.35
N ALA A 149 7.65 3.95 -13.96
CA ALA A 149 7.79 5.39 -13.71
C ALA A 149 7.57 6.21 -14.98
N ARG A 150 8.11 5.76 -16.10
CA ARG A 150 7.93 6.41 -17.40
C ARG A 150 6.48 6.37 -17.84
N GLU A 151 5.83 5.23 -17.76
CA GLU A 151 4.40 5.08 -18.08
C GLU A 151 3.52 5.97 -17.20
N PHE A 152 3.85 6.03 -15.92
CA PHE A 152 3.13 6.89 -14.97
C PHE A 152 3.24 8.37 -15.31
N ILE A 153 4.46 8.86 -15.59
CA ILE A 153 4.71 10.29 -15.86
C ILE A 153 4.18 10.71 -17.23
N HIS A 154 4.37 9.87 -18.24
CA HIS A 154 3.93 10.17 -19.61
C HIS A 154 2.47 9.80 -19.88
N GLY A 155 1.82 9.05 -18.99
CA GLY A 155 0.39 8.77 -19.04
C GLY A 155 -0.04 7.98 -20.27
N THR A 156 0.44 6.75 -20.36
CA THR A 156 -0.03 5.83 -21.40
C THR A 156 -1.46 5.36 -21.15
#